data_8fb0d7c4373c6cdeb8f324b3c5666149
#
_entry.id   8fb0d7c4373c6cdeb8f324b3c5666149
#
_cell.length_a   1.000
_cell.length_b   1.000
_cell.length_c   1.000
_cell.angle_alpha   90.00
_cell.angle_beta   90.00
_cell.angle_gamma   90.00
#
_symmetry.space_group_name_H-M   'P 1'
#
loop_
_entity.id
_entity.type
_entity.pdbx_description
1 polymer ?
#
loop_
_entity_poly.entity_id
_entity_poly.type
_entity_poly.pdbx_seq_one_letter_code
_entity_poly.pdbx_strand_id
1 'polypeptide(L)'
;TGFQGHCPSPRNISDETMALITQAGGLIGVDFWPDVTCGEGVGAIAEAIRYGVERFGAAHIALGSDWDGSVTTPIDAAQLPHLTQALVDVGLSEATIGAVMGGNMARFLNEHLPPT
;
A
#
# COMPACT_ATOMS: atom_id res chain seq x y z
N THR A 1 7.25 2.77 -0.52
CA THR A 1 7.40 2.60 -1.97
C THR A 1 6.06 2.43 -2.67
N GLY A 2 6.10 2.31 -3.96
CA GLY A 2 4.98 1.94 -4.82
C GLY A 2 5.45 1.01 -5.93
N PHE A 3 4.72 0.93 -7.03
CA PHE A 3 4.93 -0.05 -8.10
C PHE A 3 5.30 0.64 -9.41
N GLN A 4 6.47 0.33 -9.98
CA GLN A 4 6.92 0.90 -11.25
C GLN A 4 5.94 0.60 -12.39
N GLY A 5 5.26 -0.53 -12.38
CA GLY A 5 4.26 -0.86 -13.40
C GLY A 5 3.02 0.02 -13.36
N HIS A 6 2.75 0.68 -12.23
CA HIS A 6 1.67 1.66 -12.08
C HIS A 6 2.19 3.10 -12.23
N CYS A 7 3.34 3.38 -11.64
CA CYS A 7 3.95 4.71 -11.61
C CYS A 7 5.46 4.56 -11.82
N PRO A 8 5.99 4.92 -13.01
CA PRO A 8 7.40 4.68 -13.38
C PRO A 8 8.37 5.67 -12.73
N SER A 9 8.25 5.84 -11.43
CA SER A 9 9.14 6.66 -10.62
C SER A 9 10.35 5.84 -10.16
N PRO A 10 11.55 6.44 -10.04
CA PRO A 10 12.71 5.76 -9.45
C PRO A 10 12.52 5.44 -7.95
N ARG A 11 11.51 6.02 -7.32
CA ARG A 11 11.13 5.70 -5.93
C ARG A 11 10.41 4.36 -5.79
N ASN A 12 9.91 3.81 -6.89
CA ASN A 12 9.08 2.62 -6.89
C ASN A 12 9.89 1.38 -7.28
N ILE A 13 9.44 0.23 -6.79
CA ILE A 13 10.07 -1.05 -7.11
C ILE A 13 9.45 -1.66 -8.37
N SER A 14 10.26 -2.45 -9.09
CA SER A 14 9.78 -3.16 -10.28
C SER A 14 8.83 -4.30 -9.93
N ASP A 15 7.99 -4.68 -10.90
CA ASP A 15 7.12 -5.84 -10.76
C ASP A 15 7.93 -7.13 -10.52
N GLU A 16 9.12 -7.23 -11.10
CA GLU A 16 10.03 -8.36 -10.88
C GLU A 16 10.48 -8.44 -9.42
N THR A 17 10.89 -7.31 -8.83
CA THR A 17 11.28 -7.24 -7.42
C THR A 17 10.08 -7.55 -6.53
N MET A 18 8.91 -7.03 -6.86
CA MET A 18 7.69 -7.32 -6.11
C MET A 18 7.34 -8.81 -6.14
N ALA A 19 7.50 -9.46 -7.28
CA ALA A 19 7.27 -10.90 -7.40
C ALA A 19 8.19 -11.71 -6.48
N LEU A 20 9.47 -11.32 -6.37
CA LEU A 20 10.41 -11.97 -5.44
C LEU A 20 9.99 -11.78 -3.98
N ILE A 21 9.56 -10.59 -3.60
CA ILE A 21 9.07 -10.29 -2.24
C ILE A 21 7.84 -11.15 -1.94
N THR A 22 6.90 -11.24 -2.88
CA THR A 22 5.69 -12.04 -2.75
C THR A 22 6.00 -13.53 -2.55
N GLN A 23 6.93 -14.07 -3.36
CA GLN A 23 7.37 -15.46 -3.25
C GLN A 23 8.01 -15.76 -1.89
N ALA A 24 8.71 -14.78 -1.32
CA ALA A 24 9.30 -14.90 0.01
C ALA A 24 8.31 -14.69 1.15
N GLY A 25 7.03 -14.43 0.87
CA GLY A 25 6.02 -14.16 1.88
C GLY A 25 6.08 -12.74 2.46
N GLY A 26 6.72 -11.81 1.74
CA GLY A 26 6.93 -10.44 2.18
C GLY A 26 5.69 -9.56 2.08
N LEU A 27 5.82 -8.35 2.61
CA LEU A 27 4.78 -7.34 2.68
C LEU A 27 5.35 -6.00 2.21
N ILE A 28 4.60 -5.28 1.38
CA ILE A 28 4.97 -3.95 0.88
C ILE A 28 4.00 -2.90 1.44
N GLY A 29 4.55 -1.83 2.03
CA GLY A 29 3.80 -0.63 2.39
C GLY A 29 3.77 0.38 1.24
N VAL A 30 2.58 0.77 0.80
CA VAL A 30 2.40 1.77 -0.26
C VAL A 30 2.43 3.16 0.36
N ASP A 31 3.36 4.01 -0.11
CA ASP A 31 3.52 5.38 0.35
C ASP A 31 2.43 6.29 -0.25
N PHE A 32 2.23 7.47 0.36
CA PHE A 32 1.07 8.32 0.07
C PHE A 32 1.38 9.57 -0.76
N TRP A 33 2.63 9.82 -1.11
CA TRP A 33 2.98 11.05 -1.80
C TRP A 33 3.05 10.90 -3.32
N PRO A 34 2.89 12.02 -4.07
CA PRO A 34 2.64 11.96 -5.52
C PRO A 34 3.72 11.28 -6.37
N ASP A 35 4.99 11.34 -5.99
CA ASP A 35 6.06 10.68 -6.75
C ASP A 35 5.93 9.15 -6.73
N VAL A 36 5.25 8.60 -5.74
CA VAL A 36 4.99 7.17 -5.61
C VAL A 36 3.69 6.78 -6.30
N THR A 37 2.65 7.63 -6.18
CA THR A 37 1.30 7.31 -6.65
C THR A 37 1.00 7.81 -8.06
N CYS A 38 1.85 8.69 -8.62
CA CYS A 38 1.65 9.37 -9.91
C CYS A 38 0.36 10.18 -9.98
N GLY A 39 -0.10 10.73 -8.85
CA GLY A 39 -1.29 11.54 -8.82
C GLY A 39 -1.48 12.26 -7.51
N GLU A 40 -2.36 13.23 -7.51
CA GLU A 40 -2.72 14.02 -6.35
C GLU A 40 -3.92 13.40 -5.63
N GLY A 41 -3.95 13.54 -4.32
CA GLY A 41 -5.10 13.16 -3.52
C GLY A 41 -5.19 11.68 -3.15
N VAL A 42 -6.19 11.39 -2.34
CA VAL A 42 -6.41 10.06 -1.76
C VAL A 42 -6.79 9.01 -2.81
N GLY A 43 -7.43 9.43 -3.90
CA GLY A 43 -7.78 8.53 -5.02
C GLY A 43 -6.55 7.95 -5.70
N ALA A 44 -5.47 8.72 -5.82
CA ALA A 44 -4.21 8.23 -6.38
C ALA A 44 -3.58 7.14 -5.50
N ILE A 45 -3.65 7.28 -4.19
CA ILE A 45 -3.22 6.25 -3.25
C ILE A 45 -4.05 4.98 -3.45
N ALA A 46 -5.36 5.10 -3.53
CA ALA A 46 -6.27 3.97 -3.73
C ALA A 46 -5.99 3.23 -5.04
N GLU A 47 -5.70 3.93 -6.12
CA GLU A 47 -5.35 3.32 -7.40
C GLU A 47 -4.01 2.57 -7.34
N ALA A 48 -3.00 3.12 -6.67
CA ALA A 48 -1.73 2.44 -6.47
C ALA A 48 -1.91 1.14 -5.66
N ILE A 49 -2.71 1.20 -4.60
CA ILE A 49 -3.04 0.02 -3.78
C ILE A 49 -3.80 -1.00 -4.62
N ARG A 50 -4.79 -0.58 -5.41
CA ARG A 50 -5.55 -1.47 -6.29
C ARG A 50 -4.62 -2.20 -7.27
N TYR A 51 -3.70 -1.49 -7.90
CA TYR A 51 -2.71 -2.10 -8.78
C TYR A 51 -1.94 -3.22 -8.07
N GLY A 52 -1.42 -2.94 -6.88
CA GLY A 52 -0.68 -3.92 -6.09
C GLY A 52 -1.52 -5.14 -5.71
N VAL A 53 -2.76 -4.92 -5.27
CA VAL A 53 -3.70 -5.98 -4.90
C VAL A 53 -4.02 -6.88 -6.10
N GLU A 54 -4.36 -6.29 -7.25
CA GLU A 54 -4.73 -7.04 -8.45
C GLU A 54 -3.55 -7.83 -9.02
N ARG A 55 -2.34 -7.30 -8.93
CA ARG A 55 -1.15 -7.88 -9.54
C ARG A 55 -0.45 -8.90 -8.64
N PHE A 56 -0.40 -8.64 -7.35
CA PHE A 56 0.42 -9.41 -6.40
C PHE A 56 -0.37 -10.09 -5.28
N GLY A 57 -1.65 -9.81 -5.19
CA GLY A 57 -2.53 -10.36 -4.16
C GLY A 57 -2.66 -9.46 -2.92
N ALA A 58 -3.85 -9.45 -2.35
CA ALA A 58 -4.19 -8.59 -1.20
C ALA A 58 -3.32 -8.86 0.03
N ALA A 59 -2.81 -10.07 0.19
CA ALA A 59 -2.05 -10.48 1.37
C ALA A 59 -0.65 -9.84 1.49
N HIS A 60 -0.17 -9.21 0.42
CA HIS A 60 1.19 -8.67 0.34
C HIS A 60 1.26 -7.14 0.33
N ILE A 61 0.12 -6.48 0.51
CA ILE A 61 0.00 -5.02 0.44
C ILE A 61 -0.42 -4.46 1.80
N ALA A 62 0.23 -3.38 2.20
CA ALA A 62 -0.09 -2.64 3.42
C ALA A 62 0.04 -1.13 3.16
N LEU A 63 -0.24 -0.32 4.17
CA LEU A 63 -0.06 1.13 4.13
C LEU A 63 1.35 1.50 4.62
N GLY A 64 1.99 2.44 3.93
CA GLY A 64 3.35 2.89 4.22
C GLY A 64 3.49 4.40 4.37
N SER A 65 2.47 5.17 4.44
CA SER A 65 2.29 6.63 4.52
C SER A 65 3.48 7.53 4.15
N ASP A 66 4.63 7.35 4.76
CA ASP A 66 5.83 8.20 4.70
C ASP A 66 5.63 9.59 5.37
N TRP A 67 4.77 9.67 6.38
CA TRP A 67 4.37 10.94 6.99
C TRP A 67 5.50 11.75 7.63
N ASP A 68 6.54 11.08 8.10
CA ASP A 68 7.71 11.75 8.72
C ASP A 68 8.90 11.89 7.76
N GLY A 69 8.72 11.57 6.48
CA GLY A 69 9.78 11.53 5.47
C GLY A 69 10.05 12.83 4.74
N SER A 70 9.62 13.97 5.25
CA SER A 70 9.75 15.29 4.61
C SER A 70 9.05 15.37 3.24
N VAL A 71 7.97 14.63 3.08
CA VAL A 71 7.13 14.64 1.87
C VAL A 71 5.74 15.20 2.20
N THR A 72 5.05 15.69 1.19
CA THR A 72 3.67 16.18 1.33
C THR A 72 2.71 15.05 0.94
N THR A 73 1.83 14.67 1.86
CA THR A 73 0.80 13.67 1.62
C THR A 73 -0.59 14.30 1.63
N PRO A 74 -1.56 13.74 0.88
CA PRO A 74 -2.91 14.33 0.80
C PRO A 74 -3.75 14.17 2.07
N ILE A 75 -3.35 13.28 2.97
CA ILE A 75 -4.08 12.99 4.22
C ILE A 75 -3.09 12.80 5.37
N ASP A 76 -3.56 13.06 6.58
CA ASP A 76 -2.92 12.67 7.83
C ASP A 76 -3.61 11.45 8.47
N ALA A 77 -3.16 11.03 9.64
CA ALA A 77 -3.69 9.86 10.33
C ALA A 77 -5.19 10.01 10.68
N ALA A 78 -5.63 11.20 11.02
CA ALA A 78 -7.04 11.47 11.34
C ALA A 78 -7.96 11.35 10.10
N GLN A 79 -7.38 11.46 8.91
CA GLN A 79 -8.10 11.42 7.63
C GLN A 79 -8.08 10.04 6.96
N LEU A 80 -7.53 9.01 7.60
CA LEU A 80 -7.54 7.63 7.07
C LEU A 80 -8.92 7.14 6.62
N PRO A 81 -10.05 7.52 7.24
CA PRO A 81 -11.37 7.16 6.71
C PRO A 81 -11.62 7.62 5.27
N HIS A 82 -11.00 8.71 4.82
CA HIS A 82 -11.07 9.14 3.43
C HIS A 82 -10.38 8.13 2.48
N LEU A 83 -9.28 7.53 2.91
CA LEU A 83 -8.63 6.45 2.15
C LEU A 83 -9.51 5.20 2.12
N THR A 84 -10.14 4.83 3.23
CA THR A 84 -11.09 3.72 3.28
C THR A 84 -12.17 3.91 2.21
N GLN A 85 -12.77 5.10 2.15
CA GLN A 85 -13.80 5.41 1.15
C GLN A 85 -13.24 5.33 -0.27
N ALA A 86 -12.04 5.86 -0.52
CA ALA A 86 -11.42 5.79 -1.83
C ALA A 86 -11.14 4.34 -2.28
N LEU A 87 -10.79 3.45 -1.34
CA LEU A 87 -10.60 2.02 -1.62
C LEU A 87 -11.92 1.33 -1.97
N VAL A 88 -13.02 1.72 -1.33
CA VAL A 88 -14.37 1.27 -1.72
C VAL A 88 -14.69 1.76 -3.13
N ASP A 89 -14.42 3.03 -3.42
CA ASP A 89 -14.72 3.66 -4.71
C ASP A 89 -13.98 3.01 -5.89
N VAL A 90 -12.75 2.51 -5.67
CA VAL A 90 -12.01 1.77 -6.71
C VAL A 90 -12.39 0.30 -6.79
N GLY A 91 -13.36 -0.15 -6.01
CA GLY A 91 -13.99 -1.47 -6.14
C GLY A 91 -13.36 -2.58 -5.33
N LEU A 92 -12.52 -2.27 -4.34
CA LEU A 92 -11.96 -3.31 -3.46
C LEU A 92 -13.04 -3.81 -2.49
N SER A 93 -13.00 -5.11 -2.20
CA SER A 93 -13.91 -5.73 -1.23
C SER A 93 -13.59 -5.29 0.21
N GLU A 94 -14.58 -5.38 1.09
CA GLU A 94 -14.39 -5.12 2.52
C GLU A 94 -13.27 -5.96 3.12
N ALA A 95 -13.20 -7.25 2.77
CA ALA A 95 -12.15 -8.14 3.24
C ALA A 95 -10.74 -7.69 2.77
N THR A 96 -10.61 -7.27 1.51
CA THR A 96 -9.36 -6.75 0.97
C THR A 96 -8.97 -5.43 1.65
N ILE A 97 -9.90 -4.52 1.83
CA ILE A 97 -9.66 -3.24 2.53
C ILE A 97 -9.17 -3.49 3.95
N GLY A 98 -9.83 -4.37 4.69
CA GLY A 98 -9.41 -4.74 6.04
C GLY A 98 -8.01 -5.35 6.09
N ALA A 99 -7.67 -6.20 5.13
CA ALA A 99 -6.33 -6.79 5.01
C ALA A 99 -5.26 -5.71 4.76
N VAL A 100 -5.47 -4.84 3.78
CA VAL A 100 -4.51 -3.79 3.39
C VAL A 100 -4.36 -2.73 4.48
N MET A 101 -5.45 -2.32 5.10
CA MET A 101 -5.43 -1.23 6.09
C MET A 101 -4.93 -1.63 7.48
N GLY A 102 -4.62 -2.89 7.70
CA GLY A 102 -4.03 -3.28 8.98
C GLY A 102 -3.89 -4.79 9.19
N GLY A 103 -4.79 -5.59 8.66
CA GLY A 103 -4.81 -7.03 8.88
C GLY A 103 -3.53 -7.73 8.45
N ASN A 104 -2.99 -7.38 7.28
CA ASN A 104 -1.76 -7.95 6.75
C ASN A 104 -0.55 -7.62 7.63
N MET A 105 -0.42 -6.37 8.06
CA MET A 105 0.68 -5.94 8.93
C MET A 105 0.59 -6.64 10.29
N ALA A 106 -0.60 -6.70 10.89
CA ALA A 106 -0.81 -7.37 12.16
C ALA A 106 -0.42 -8.86 12.08
N ARG A 107 -0.85 -9.54 11.02
CA ARG A 107 -0.47 -10.93 10.77
C ARG A 107 1.04 -11.09 10.60
N PHE A 108 1.65 -10.26 9.76
CA PHE A 108 3.09 -10.31 9.48
C PHE A 108 3.92 -10.13 10.75
N LEU A 109 3.60 -9.14 11.55
CA LEU A 109 4.29 -8.90 12.83
C LEU A 109 4.10 -10.06 13.80
N ASN A 110 2.90 -10.60 13.89
CA ASN A 110 2.60 -11.74 14.76
C ASN A 110 3.37 -13.01 14.37
N GLU A 111 3.58 -13.22 13.08
CA GLU A 111 4.33 -14.37 12.56
C GLU A 111 5.84 -14.24 12.70
N HIS A 112 6.39 -13.01 12.66
CA HIS A 112 7.82 -12.76 12.53
C HIS A 112 8.48 -12.18 13.79
N LEU A 113 7.72 -11.58 14.69
CA LEU A 113 8.27 -11.09 15.95
C LEU A 113 8.44 -12.25 16.93
N PRO A 114 9.49 -12.21 17.78
CA PRO A 114 9.66 -13.23 18.79
C PRO A 114 8.51 -13.21 19.81
N PRO A 115 8.13 -14.36 20.37
CA PRO A 115 7.14 -14.40 21.45
C PRO A 115 7.63 -13.66 22.69
N THR A 116 6.69 -13.00 23.38
CA THR A 116 6.98 -12.26 24.63
C THR A 116 7.01 -13.18 25.84
#